data_08f84280ecf803120d95bd18bd36bf37
#
_entry.id   08f84280ecf803120d95bd18bd36bf37
#
_cell.length_a   1.000
_cell.length_b   1.000
_cell.length_c   1.000
_cell.angle_alpha   90.00
_cell.angle_beta   90.00
_cell.angle_gamma   90.00
#
_symmetry.space_group_name_H-M   'P 1'
#
loop_
_entity.id
_entity.type
_entity.pdbx_description
1 polymer ?
#
loop_
_entity_poly.entity_id
_entity_poly.type
_entity_poly.pdbx_seq_one_letter_code
_entity_poly.pdbx_strand_id
1 'polypeptide(L)'
;MRILFMGTPDIAAECLKALYAAGHDICAVYTRRDKPVGRKQVLTAPPVKEVALAHGTPVFQPRTLRDGSEDENIRALAPELIVVVAYGCILPKSVLELPKYGCINLHV
;
A
#
# COMPACT_ATOMS: atom_id res chain seq x y z
N MET A 1 -10.13 12.81 -1.04
CA MET A 1 -9.96 12.05 0.21
C MET A 1 -8.49 11.63 0.36
N ARG A 2 -7.97 11.69 1.56
CA ARG A 2 -6.58 11.28 1.84
C ARG A 2 -6.53 9.78 2.09
N ILE A 3 -5.87 9.06 1.18
CA ILE A 3 -5.87 7.60 1.15
C ILE A 3 -4.46 7.06 1.36
N LEU A 4 -4.34 6.06 2.23
CA LEU A 4 -3.18 5.19 2.31
C LEU A 4 -3.52 3.92 1.53
N PHE A 5 -2.72 3.62 0.51
CA PHE A 5 -2.98 2.46 -0.34
C PHE A 5 -2.05 1.31 0.03
N MET A 6 -2.60 0.11 0.13
CA MET A 6 -1.83 -1.11 0.40
C MET A 6 -2.15 -2.16 -0.65
N GLY A 7 -1.17 -2.53 -1.43
CA GLY A 7 -1.35 -3.52 -2.49
C GLY A 7 -0.03 -3.91 -3.13
N THR A 8 -0.04 -4.95 -3.95
CA THR A 8 1.20 -5.51 -4.50
C THR A 8 1.13 -5.81 -6.00
N PRO A 9 0.25 -6.70 -6.51
CA PRO A 9 0.33 -7.17 -7.90
C PRO A 9 -0.32 -6.20 -8.90
N ASP A 10 -0.34 -6.60 -10.15
CA ASP A 10 -0.88 -5.79 -11.24
C ASP A 10 -2.31 -5.33 -11.01
N ILE A 11 -3.18 -6.19 -10.46
CA ILE A 11 -4.57 -5.80 -10.20
C ILE A 11 -4.64 -4.64 -9.21
N ALA A 12 -3.77 -4.66 -8.19
CA ALA A 12 -3.68 -3.56 -7.23
C ALA A 12 -3.13 -2.30 -7.87
N ALA A 13 -2.14 -2.44 -8.75
CA ALA A 13 -1.58 -1.30 -9.50
C ALA A 13 -2.64 -0.61 -10.35
N GLU A 14 -3.52 -1.37 -10.99
CA GLU A 14 -4.62 -0.80 -11.78
C GLU A 14 -5.60 -0.04 -10.89
N CYS A 15 -5.92 -0.57 -9.71
CA CYS A 15 -6.77 0.13 -8.75
C CYS A 15 -6.11 1.43 -8.28
N LEU A 16 -4.81 1.39 -8.02
CA LEU A 16 -4.08 2.59 -7.59
C LEU A 16 -4.10 3.67 -8.67
N LYS A 17 -3.89 3.28 -9.93
CA LYS A 17 -3.99 4.22 -11.05
C LYS A 17 -5.37 4.89 -11.12
N ALA A 18 -6.42 4.10 -10.90
CA ALA A 18 -7.79 4.63 -10.91
C ALA A 18 -8.01 5.65 -9.80
N LEU A 19 -7.45 5.41 -8.62
CA LEU A 19 -7.54 6.35 -7.49
C LEU A 19 -6.83 7.67 -7.80
N TYR A 20 -5.65 7.61 -8.39
CA TYR A 20 -4.96 8.83 -8.84
C TYR A 20 -5.78 9.59 -9.88
N ALA A 21 -6.33 8.87 -10.87
CA ALA A 21 -7.13 9.48 -11.93
C ALA A 21 -8.39 10.14 -11.39
N ALA A 22 -8.96 9.61 -10.32
CA ALA A 22 -10.13 10.19 -9.66
C ALA A 22 -9.81 11.40 -8.78
N GLY A 23 -8.53 11.78 -8.68
CA GLY A 23 -8.13 12.96 -7.94
C GLY A 23 -7.95 12.77 -6.44
N HIS A 24 -7.87 11.54 -5.97
CA HIS A 24 -7.62 11.28 -4.55
C HIS A 24 -6.17 11.60 -4.19
N ASP A 25 -5.96 12.04 -2.95
CA ASP A 25 -4.64 12.28 -2.39
C ASP A 25 -4.11 10.96 -1.82
N ILE A 26 -3.20 10.33 -2.55
CA ILE A 26 -2.54 9.11 -2.08
C ILE A 26 -1.34 9.53 -1.25
N CYS A 27 -1.51 9.51 0.07
CA CYS A 27 -0.48 10.03 0.97
C CYS A 27 0.74 9.12 1.07
N ALA A 28 0.56 7.83 0.88
CA ALA A 28 1.64 6.85 0.88
C ALA A 28 1.12 5.52 0.33
N VAL A 29 2.05 4.64 -0.02
CA VAL A 29 1.77 3.30 -0.50
C VAL A 29 2.58 2.30 0.33
N TYR A 30 1.90 1.26 0.80
CA TYR A 30 2.52 0.08 1.40
C TYR A 30 2.41 -1.07 0.42
N THR A 31 3.52 -1.75 0.15
CA THR A 31 3.56 -2.87 -0.78
C THR A 31 4.56 -3.91 -0.28
N ARG A 32 4.52 -5.11 -0.85
CA ARG A 32 5.46 -6.16 -0.49
C ARG A 32 6.87 -5.80 -0.95
N ARG A 33 7.86 -6.44 -0.35
CA ARG A 33 9.26 -6.21 -0.71
C ARG A 33 9.55 -6.70 -2.12
N ASP A 34 10.57 -6.11 -2.75
CA ASP A 34 11.07 -6.56 -4.04
C ASP A 34 11.43 -8.05 -3.93
N LYS A 35 11.15 -8.81 -4.99
CA LYS A 35 11.38 -10.25 -5.02
C LYS A 35 12.30 -10.65 -6.15
N PRO A 36 13.15 -11.67 -5.94
CA PRO A 36 13.85 -12.31 -7.06
C PRO A 36 12.84 -12.96 -7.99
N VAL A 37 12.96 -12.70 -9.28
CA VAL A 37 12.04 -13.20 -10.29
C VAL A 37 12.82 -13.82 -11.45
N GLY A 38 12.25 -14.87 -12.02
CA GLY A 38 12.80 -15.52 -13.19
C GLY A 38 14.01 -16.37 -12.93
N ARG A 39 14.59 -16.86 -14.01
CA ARG A 39 15.69 -17.81 -13.96
C ARG A 39 16.95 -17.22 -13.32
N LYS A 40 17.20 -15.94 -13.54
CA LYS A 40 18.38 -15.23 -13.02
C LYS A 40 18.17 -14.62 -11.64
N GLN A 41 17.00 -14.82 -11.04
CA GLN A 41 16.66 -14.27 -9.72
C GLN A 41 16.91 -12.75 -9.64
N VAL A 42 16.43 -12.03 -10.65
CA VAL A 42 16.56 -10.57 -10.70
C VAL A 42 15.57 -9.95 -9.71
N LEU A 43 16.08 -9.11 -8.82
CA LEU A 43 15.25 -8.40 -7.85
C LEU A 43 14.31 -7.46 -8.60
N THR A 44 13.00 -7.68 -8.42
CA THR A 44 11.97 -6.99 -9.17
C THR A 44 10.99 -6.30 -8.22
N ALA A 45 10.75 -5.03 -8.48
CA ALA A 45 9.78 -4.25 -7.70
C ALA A 45 8.35 -4.74 -7.98
N PRO A 46 7.46 -4.72 -6.95
CA PRO A 46 6.05 -4.97 -7.19
C PRO A 46 5.46 -3.90 -8.12
N PRO A 47 4.46 -4.27 -8.94
CA PRO A 47 3.81 -3.30 -9.84
C PRO A 47 3.28 -2.05 -9.13
N VAL A 48 2.73 -2.18 -7.93
CA VAL A 48 2.23 -1.04 -7.16
C VAL A 48 3.35 -0.05 -6.83
N LYS A 49 4.55 -0.55 -6.50
CA LYS A 49 5.68 0.32 -6.22
C LYS A 49 6.02 1.20 -7.42
N GLU A 50 6.03 0.63 -8.62
CA GLU A 50 6.36 1.38 -9.83
C GLU A 50 5.37 2.49 -10.10
N VAL A 51 4.08 2.22 -9.91
CA VAL A 51 3.04 3.25 -10.08
C VAL A 51 3.22 4.37 -9.06
N ALA A 52 3.45 4.02 -7.79
CA ALA A 52 3.63 5.01 -6.75
C ALA A 52 4.84 5.90 -7.00
N LEU A 53 5.97 5.31 -7.40
CA LEU A 53 7.18 6.07 -7.69
C LEU A 53 6.98 7.03 -8.87
N ALA A 54 6.24 6.60 -9.90
CA ALA A 54 5.94 7.46 -11.04
C ALA A 54 5.12 8.69 -10.65
N HIS A 55 4.38 8.62 -9.55
CA HIS A 55 3.58 9.73 -9.03
C HIS A 55 4.28 10.48 -7.89
N GLY A 56 5.50 10.11 -7.54
CA GLY A 56 6.23 10.74 -6.44
C GLY A 56 5.67 10.42 -5.05
N THR A 57 4.89 9.36 -4.91
CA THR A 57 4.29 8.96 -3.64
C THR A 57 5.29 8.18 -2.79
N PRO A 58 5.40 8.47 -1.48
CA PRO A 58 6.24 7.66 -0.59
C PRO A 58 5.84 6.19 -0.59
N VAL A 59 6.83 5.30 -0.65
CA VAL A 59 6.63 3.85 -0.68
C VAL A 59 7.28 3.22 0.54
N PHE A 60 6.54 2.36 1.23
CA PHE A 60 7.02 1.61 2.38
C PHE A 60 6.87 0.11 2.11
N GLN A 61 7.92 -0.64 2.41
CA GLN A 61 7.98 -2.08 2.14
C GLN A 61 8.37 -2.86 3.39
N PRO A 62 7.63 -2.72 4.51
CA PRO A 62 7.98 -3.45 5.73
C PRO A 62 7.74 -4.95 5.55
N ARG A 63 8.48 -5.74 6.31
CA ARG A 63 8.30 -7.18 6.32
C ARG A 63 6.93 -7.58 6.89
N THR A 64 6.47 -6.82 7.87
CA THR A 64 5.20 -7.11 8.56
C THR A 64 4.63 -5.83 9.17
N LEU A 65 3.32 -5.82 9.40
CA LEU A 65 2.66 -4.78 10.18
C LEU A 65 2.30 -5.27 11.58
N ARG A 66 2.51 -6.56 11.86
CA ARG A 66 2.02 -7.20 13.09
C ARG A 66 2.82 -6.86 14.33
N ASP A 67 4.04 -6.39 14.17
CA ASP A 67 4.94 -6.04 15.28
C ASP A 67 4.76 -4.61 15.78
N GLY A 68 3.85 -3.85 15.18
CA GLY A 68 3.57 -2.47 15.57
C GLY A 68 4.60 -1.44 15.11
N SER A 69 5.63 -1.87 14.37
CA SER A 69 6.72 -0.98 13.96
C SER A 69 6.28 0.14 13.03
N GLU A 70 5.17 -0.05 12.28
CA GLU A 70 4.66 0.94 11.34
C GLU A 70 3.52 1.80 11.89
N ASP A 71 3.02 1.50 13.09
CA ASP A 71 1.83 2.18 13.63
C ASP A 71 2.04 3.70 13.73
N GLU A 72 3.18 4.14 14.25
CA GLU A 72 3.46 5.58 14.35
C GLU A 72 3.60 6.25 12.99
N ASN A 73 4.21 5.58 12.02
CA ASN A 73 4.33 6.11 10.66
C ASN A 73 2.95 6.30 10.04
N ILE A 74 2.08 5.31 10.17
CA ILE A 74 0.72 5.39 9.62
C ILE A 74 -0.07 6.48 10.34
N ARG A 75 0.06 6.58 11.67
CA ARG A 75 -0.60 7.65 12.43
C ARG A 75 -0.13 9.02 11.96
N ALA A 76 1.16 9.19 11.74
CA ALA A 76 1.73 10.46 11.30
C ALA A 76 1.27 10.84 9.89
N LEU A 77 1.03 9.85 9.03
CA LEU A 77 0.47 10.08 7.69
C LEU A 77 -0.98 10.56 7.74
N ALA A 78 -1.68 10.30 8.83
CA ALA A 78 -3.06 10.73 9.09
C ALA A 78 -4.01 10.41 7.92
N PRO A 79 -4.09 9.15 7.45
CA PRO A 79 -5.00 8.83 6.37
C PRO A 79 -6.46 8.90 6.83
N GLU A 80 -7.34 9.32 5.93
CA GLU A 80 -8.77 9.26 6.18
C GLU A 80 -9.30 7.85 5.92
N LEU A 81 -8.69 7.13 4.99
CA LEU A 81 -9.10 5.79 4.59
C LEU A 81 -7.88 4.98 4.19
N ILE A 82 -7.88 3.70 4.55
CA ILE A 82 -6.92 2.73 4.00
C ILE A 82 -7.66 1.89 2.96
N VAL A 83 -7.09 1.81 1.75
CA VAL A 83 -7.61 0.94 0.70
C VAL A 83 -6.63 -0.21 0.50
N VAL A 84 -7.09 -1.43 0.67
CA VAL A 84 -6.28 -2.64 0.57
C VAL A 84 -6.72 -3.45 -0.65
N VAL A 85 -5.77 -3.78 -1.53
CA VAL A 85 -6.02 -4.61 -2.70
C VAL A 85 -4.86 -5.58 -2.85
N ALA A 86 -5.09 -6.86 -2.49
CA ALA A 86 -4.08 -7.91 -2.62
C ALA A 86 -2.71 -7.49 -2.06
N TYR A 87 -2.69 -7.01 -0.82
CA TYR A 87 -1.45 -6.56 -0.20
C TYR A 87 -0.52 -7.73 0.13
N GLY A 88 -1.05 -8.76 0.76
CA GLY A 88 -0.27 -9.93 1.13
C GLY A 88 0.32 -9.90 2.53
N CYS A 89 0.08 -8.85 3.30
CA CYS A 89 0.41 -8.79 4.73
C CYS A 89 -0.88 -8.66 5.52
N ILE A 90 -0.87 -9.22 6.74
CA ILE A 90 -2.02 -9.11 7.64
C ILE A 90 -2.02 -7.72 8.28
N LEU A 91 -3.18 -7.06 8.29
CA LEU A 91 -3.35 -5.79 8.97
C LEU A 91 -3.85 -6.06 10.40
N PRO A 92 -3.06 -5.72 11.42
CA PRO A 92 -3.52 -5.87 12.81
C PRO A 92 -4.59 -4.83 13.14
N LYS A 93 -5.34 -5.11 14.20
CA LYS A 93 -6.42 -4.22 14.65
C LYS A 93 -5.93 -2.80 14.88
N SER A 94 -4.72 -2.64 15.45
CA SER A 94 -4.14 -1.32 15.69
C SER A 94 -4.04 -0.47 14.43
N VAL A 95 -3.73 -1.10 13.29
CA VAL A 95 -3.67 -0.40 11.99
C VAL A 95 -5.07 -0.12 11.46
N LEU A 96 -5.98 -1.09 11.57
CA LEU A 96 -7.35 -0.96 11.07
C LEU A 96 -8.09 0.21 11.71
N GLU A 97 -7.75 0.56 12.94
CA GLU A 97 -8.42 1.61 13.71
C GLU A 97 -7.82 3.00 13.54
N LEU A 98 -6.66 3.12 12.87
CA LEU A 98 -5.99 4.41 12.72
C LEU A 98 -6.70 5.39 11.77
N PRO A 99 -7.23 4.96 10.61
CA PRO A 99 -7.87 5.92 9.71
C PRO A 99 -9.23 6.38 10.21
N LYS A 100 -9.56 7.63 9.91
CA LYS A 100 -10.84 8.23 10.30
C LYS A 100 -12.04 7.40 9.86
N TYR A 101 -12.00 6.86 8.63
CA TYR A 101 -13.09 6.09 8.04
C TYR A 101 -12.77 4.60 7.93
N GLY A 102 -11.69 4.13 8.56
CA GLY A 102 -11.35 2.72 8.59
C GLY A 102 -10.67 2.23 7.33
N CYS A 103 -10.87 0.94 7.04
CA CYS A 103 -10.22 0.26 5.92
C CYS A 103 -11.25 -0.38 5.01
N ILE A 104 -10.97 -0.33 3.71
CA ILE A 104 -11.71 -1.08 2.70
C ILE A 104 -10.75 -2.10 2.10
N ASN A 105 -11.17 -3.35 2.02
CA ASN A 105 -10.41 -4.41 1.37
C ASN A 105 -11.17 -4.85 0.11
N LEU A 106 -10.59 -4.59 -1.05
CA LEU A 106 -11.19 -4.98 -2.33
C LEU A 106 -10.73 -6.38 -2.69
N HIS A 107 -11.69 -7.29 -2.82
CA HIS A 107 -11.45 -8.66 -3.25
C HIS A 107 -11.73 -8.82 -4.73
N VAL A 108 -10.88 -9.58 -5.38
CA VAL A 108 -10.99 -9.85 -6.82
C VAL A 108 -11.65 -11.19 -7.04
#